data_f16493253864313f021da7265d720b36
#
_entry.id   f16493253864313f021da7265d720b36
#
_cell.length_a   1.000
_cell.length_b   1.000
_cell.length_c   1.000
_cell.angle_alpha   90.00
_cell.angle_beta   90.00
_cell.angle_gamma   90.00
#
_symmetry.space_group_name_H-M   'P 1'
#
loop_
_entity.id
_entity.type
_entity.pdbx_description
1 polymer ?
#
loop_
_entity_poly.entity_id
_entity_poly.type
_entity_poly.pdbx_seq_one_letter_code
_entity_poly.pdbx_strand_id
1 'polypeptide(L)'
;MKIKNTLMLLGLLAVSPAVVAATGIAFVHGTGHQTNALADYWTSEFVNSVRQGIPVPNNYTVINCDFDQYMWEETAAGCLATQLNSFIQAKNIDDLILLTHSNGGNVVRWILSNPTWDSRYPAVIKATSRVIALAPSSGGTPLADAVNQGNVFETSLGWLLGYGSNAVKQQQVGWMANYNNTWLYGTSGRPSLGKPFEVVVGSDVDSAIWDSDSYCAGYQYQVALETTQNWLDSCSDGFLNCSSQKAAGTVWFTDKQKTRGQEPLSHQQSRRACFNLDTLIRNHI
;
A
#
# COMPACT_ATOMS: atom_id res chain seq x y z
N MET A 1 -50.22 -60.06 25.94
CA MET A 1 -49.79 -58.70 26.28
C MET A 1 -48.48 -58.41 25.53
N LYS A 2 -48.53 -57.67 24.41
CA LYS A 2 -47.36 -57.40 23.56
C LYS A 2 -46.84 -56.01 23.92
N ILE A 3 -45.62 -55.96 24.50
CA ILE A 3 -44.92 -54.70 24.80
C ILE A 3 -44.23 -54.20 23.50
N LYS A 4 -44.64 -53.02 23.01
CA LYS A 4 -43.97 -52.33 21.88
C LYS A 4 -42.86 -51.50 22.48
N ASN A 5 -41.60 -51.87 22.16
CA ASN A 5 -40.43 -51.01 22.41
C ASN A 5 -40.38 -49.93 21.37
N THR A 6 -40.60 -48.65 21.76
CA THR A 6 -40.41 -47.51 20.95
C THR A 6 -38.95 -47.04 21.15
N LEU A 7 -38.09 -47.22 20.13
CA LEU A 7 -36.72 -46.69 20.10
C LEU A 7 -36.80 -45.19 19.78
N MET A 8 -36.47 -44.38 20.76
CA MET A 8 -36.34 -42.92 20.57
C MET A 8 -34.94 -42.62 20.03
N LEU A 9 -34.84 -42.25 18.73
CA LEU A 9 -33.59 -41.84 18.08
C LEU A 9 -33.31 -40.39 18.49
N LEU A 10 -32.39 -40.18 19.44
CA LEU A 10 -31.84 -38.83 19.71
C LEU A 10 -30.91 -38.44 18.56
N GLY A 11 -31.39 -37.56 17.69
CA GLY A 11 -30.52 -36.89 16.68
C GLY A 11 -29.56 -35.91 17.37
N LEU A 12 -28.28 -36.24 17.42
CA LEU A 12 -27.23 -35.27 17.75
C LEU A 12 -27.15 -34.23 16.59
N LEU A 13 -27.66 -33.04 16.83
CA LEU A 13 -27.38 -31.89 16.00
C LEU A 13 -25.91 -31.52 16.21
N ALA A 14 -25.05 -31.90 15.28
CA ALA A 14 -23.67 -31.40 15.22
C ALA A 14 -23.71 -29.89 14.89
N VAL A 15 -23.57 -29.06 15.90
CA VAL A 15 -23.33 -27.61 15.72
C VAL A 15 -21.91 -27.47 15.20
N SER A 16 -21.76 -27.29 13.88
CA SER A 16 -20.47 -26.89 13.31
C SER A 16 -20.07 -25.55 13.92
N PRO A 17 -18.87 -25.41 14.52
CA PRO A 17 -18.40 -24.11 14.98
C PRO A 17 -18.39 -23.18 13.79
N ALA A 18 -19.03 -22.02 13.92
CA ALA A 18 -18.89 -20.94 12.94
C ALA A 18 -17.40 -20.60 12.85
N VAL A 19 -16.80 -20.83 11.70
CA VAL A 19 -15.42 -20.37 11.43
C VAL A 19 -15.50 -18.85 11.41
N VAL A 20 -14.99 -18.22 12.46
CA VAL A 20 -14.88 -16.75 12.51
C VAL A 20 -13.84 -16.37 11.48
N ALA A 21 -14.21 -15.46 10.57
CA ALA A 21 -13.30 -14.85 9.59
C ALA A 21 -12.04 -14.34 10.28
N ALA A 22 -10.88 -14.76 9.80
CA ALA A 22 -9.61 -14.32 10.39
C ALA A 22 -9.10 -13.09 9.64
N THR A 23 -9.13 -11.94 10.32
CA THR A 23 -8.56 -10.70 9.78
C THR A 23 -7.04 -10.73 9.83
N GLY A 24 -6.40 -10.31 8.73
CA GLY A 24 -4.95 -10.13 8.63
C GLY A 24 -4.58 -8.84 7.92
N ILE A 25 -3.38 -8.35 8.18
CA ILE A 25 -2.83 -7.16 7.50
C ILE A 25 -1.48 -7.46 6.85
N ALA A 26 -1.32 -7.04 5.61
CA ALA A 26 -0.06 -7.11 4.89
C ALA A 26 0.48 -5.71 4.56
N PHE A 27 1.75 -5.47 4.92
CA PHE A 27 2.46 -4.22 4.66
C PHE A 27 3.24 -4.36 3.34
N VAL A 28 2.83 -3.62 2.31
CA VAL A 28 3.37 -3.69 0.95
C VAL A 28 4.20 -2.45 0.67
N HIS A 29 5.52 -2.60 0.55
CA HIS A 29 6.46 -1.50 0.32
C HIS A 29 6.30 -0.85 -1.07
N GLY A 30 6.96 0.29 -1.30
CA GLY A 30 7.02 0.97 -2.61
C GLY A 30 8.18 0.48 -3.48
N THR A 31 8.67 1.35 -4.37
CA THR A 31 9.82 1.07 -5.24
C THR A 31 11.03 0.62 -4.43
N GLY A 32 11.81 -0.30 -4.98
CA GLY A 32 13.00 -0.87 -4.38
C GLY A 32 12.96 -2.39 -4.25
N HIS A 33 14.12 -2.99 -4.22
CA HIS A 33 14.31 -4.40 -3.88
C HIS A 33 14.44 -4.54 -2.36
N GLN A 34 13.47 -5.17 -1.72
CA GLN A 34 13.45 -5.34 -0.27
C GLN A 34 13.66 -6.81 0.11
N THR A 35 14.63 -7.05 1.00
CA THR A 35 14.87 -8.35 1.64
C THR A 35 14.51 -8.33 3.12
N ASN A 36 14.40 -7.13 3.70
CA ASN A 36 13.96 -6.88 5.08
C ASN A 36 13.15 -5.57 5.15
N ALA A 37 12.02 -5.53 4.48
CA ALA A 37 11.19 -4.32 4.39
C ALA A 37 10.70 -3.81 5.77
N LEU A 38 10.65 -4.67 6.80
CA LEU A 38 10.31 -4.25 8.15
C LEU A 38 11.32 -3.23 8.71
N ALA A 39 12.62 -3.48 8.50
CA ALA A 39 13.68 -2.62 9.02
C ALA A 39 14.08 -1.52 8.02
N ASP A 40 14.16 -1.88 6.73
CA ASP A 40 14.77 -1.02 5.71
C ASP A 40 13.76 -0.07 5.05
N TYR A 41 12.48 -0.45 5.02
CA TYR A 41 11.43 0.35 4.38
C TYR A 41 10.40 0.89 5.37
N TRP A 42 9.73 0.04 6.13
CA TRP A 42 8.83 0.41 7.22
C TRP A 42 9.62 0.75 8.49
N THR A 43 9.01 0.83 9.61
CA THR A 43 9.67 0.77 10.93
C THR A 43 8.89 -0.19 11.83
N SER A 44 9.59 -0.85 12.74
CA SER A 44 8.92 -1.71 13.71
C SER A 44 7.90 -0.95 14.56
N GLU A 45 8.15 0.33 14.85
CA GLU A 45 7.22 1.20 15.55
C GLU A 45 5.90 1.35 14.79
N PHE A 46 5.96 1.77 13.52
CA PHE A 46 4.79 1.94 12.66
C PHE A 46 4.01 0.64 12.50
N VAL A 47 4.70 -0.45 12.12
CA VAL A 47 4.07 -1.77 11.93
C VAL A 47 3.43 -2.28 13.22
N ASN A 48 4.14 -2.16 14.35
CA ASN A 48 3.63 -2.61 15.65
C ASN A 48 2.42 -1.80 16.12
N SER A 49 2.38 -0.50 15.84
CA SER A 49 1.22 0.34 16.17
C SER A 49 0.01 -0.03 15.31
N VAL A 50 0.18 -0.06 13.98
CA VAL A 50 -0.93 -0.29 13.05
C VAL A 50 -1.56 -1.68 13.23
N ARG A 51 -0.74 -2.74 13.39
CA ARG A 51 -1.26 -4.11 13.55
C ARG A 51 -2.10 -4.33 14.81
N GLN A 52 -2.07 -3.40 15.78
CA GLN A 52 -2.98 -3.45 16.95
C GLN A 52 -4.44 -3.13 16.58
N GLY A 53 -4.72 -2.64 15.38
CA GLY A 53 -6.07 -2.37 14.90
C GLY A 53 -6.84 -3.62 14.49
N ILE A 54 -6.16 -4.74 14.18
CA ILE A 54 -6.83 -5.99 13.83
C ILE A 54 -7.08 -6.87 15.08
N PRO A 55 -8.13 -7.73 15.07
CA PRO A 55 -8.50 -8.54 16.23
C PRO A 55 -7.39 -9.44 16.76
N VAL A 56 -6.53 -9.96 15.89
CA VAL A 56 -5.35 -10.77 16.25
C VAL A 56 -4.10 -10.10 15.74
N PRO A 57 -3.40 -9.27 16.56
CA PRO A 57 -2.25 -8.46 16.11
C PRO A 57 -1.08 -9.26 15.51
N ASN A 58 -1.01 -10.58 15.76
CA ASN A 58 0.00 -11.46 15.17
C ASN A 58 -0.38 -12.00 13.78
N ASN A 59 -1.56 -11.65 13.27
CA ASN A 59 -1.97 -11.93 11.90
C ASN A 59 -1.50 -10.81 10.96
N TYR A 60 -0.19 -10.63 10.86
CA TYR A 60 0.40 -9.68 9.92
C TYR A 60 1.57 -10.28 9.16
N THR A 61 1.88 -9.66 8.03
CA THR A 61 3.07 -9.95 7.23
C THR A 61 3.64 -8.65 6.66
N VAL A 62 4.95 -8.63 6.44
CA VAL A 62 5.66 -7.55 5.75
C VAL A 62 6.25 -8.13 4.47
N ILE A 63 5.86 -7.60 3.34
CA ILE A 63 6.23 -8.10 2.01
C ILE A 63 7.69 -7.72 1.70
N ASN A 64 8.43 -8.69 1.17
CA ASN A 64 9.81 -8.53 0.71
C ASN A 64 9.91 -8.99 -0.74
N CYS A 65 9.82 -8.04 -1.68
CA CYS A 65 9.84 -8.30 -3.12
C CYS A 65 10.76 -7.31 -3.84
N ASP A 66 10.98 -7.53 -5.13
CA ASP A 66 11.69 -6.60 -6.00
C ASP A 66 10.70 -5.73 -6.77
N PHE A 67 10.35 -4.58 -6.20
CA PHE A 67 9.50 -3.58 -6.86
C PHE A 67 10.31 -2.52 -7.65
N ASP A 68 11.56 -2.81 -7.97
CA ASP A 68 12.32 -2.11 -9.01
C ASP A 68 11.98 -2.59 -10.42
N GLN A 69 11.23 -3.68 -10.52
CA GLN A 69 10.74 -4.24 -11.77
C GLN A 69 9.39 -3.64 -12.19
N TYR A 70 8.93 -3.97 -13.40
CA TYR A 70 7.58 -3.63 -13.81
C TYR A 70 6.55 -4.30 -12.90
N MET A 71 5.42 -3.63 -12.64
CA MET A 71 4.41 -4.10 -11.70
C MET A 71 3.83 -5.49 -12.00
N TRP A 72 3.89 -5.95 -13.24
CA TRP A 72 3.37 -7.27 -13.67
C TRP A 72 4.39 -8.40 -13.61
N GLU A 73 5.65 -8.10 -13.32
CA GLU A 73 6.71 -9.11 -13.34
C GLU A 73 6.61 -10.12 -12.19
N GLU A 74 7.23 -11.29 -12.41
CA GLU A 74 7.22 -12.37 -11.41
C GLU A 74 7.87 -11.95 -10.10
N THR A 75 8.90 -11.14 -10.15
CA THR A 75 9.59 -10.62 -8.96
C THR A 75 8.82 -9.50 -8.24
N ALA A 76 7.84 -8.90 -8.91
CA ALA A 76 6.95 -7.89 -8.35
C ALA A 76 5.58 -8.49 -7.98
N ALA A 77 4.58 -8.45 -8.88
CA ALA A 77 3.24 -8.95 -8.58
C ALA A 77 3.20 -10.47 -8.34
N GLY A 78 4.05 -11.24 -9.02
CA GLY A 78 4.18 -12.69 -8.78
C GLY A 78 4.71 -12.98 -7.37
N CYS A 79 5.77 -12.30 -6.94
CA CYS A 79 6.32 -12.38 -5.59
C CYS A 79 5.29 -11.96 -4.54
N LEU A 80 4.62 -10.81 -4.75
CA LEU A 80 3.57 -10.33 -3.85
C LEU A 80 2.45 -11.37 -3.69
N ALA A 81 1.94 -11.90 -4.82
CA ALA A 81 0.87 -12.90 -4.79
C ALA A 81 1.32 -14.19 -4.07
N THR A 82 2.56 -14.62 -4.24
CA THR A 82 3.13 -15.79 -3.56
C THR A 82 3.17 -15.58 -2.05
N GLN A 83 3.73 -14.46 -1.58
CA GLN A 83 3.83 -14.18 -0.16
C GLN A 83 2.46 -14.00 0.49
N LEU A 84 1.51 -13.31 -0.20
CA LEU A 84 0.15 -13.15 0.30
C LEU A 84 -0.59 -14.49 0.39
N ASN A 85 -0.49 -15.37 -0.63
CA ASN A 85 -1.12 -16.69 -0.57
C ASN A 85 -0.54 -17.54 0.56
N SER A 86 0.76 -17.52 0.75
CA SER A 86 1.40 -18.22 1.87
C SER A 86 0.91 -17.70 3.22
N PHE A 87 0.78 -16.39 3.37
CA PHE A 87 0.24 -15.78 4.59
C PHE A 87 -1.22 -16.12 4.81
N ILE A 88 -2.05 -16.01 3.77
CA ILE A 88 -3.48 -16.35 3.79
C ILE A 88 -3.67 -17.79 4.27
N GLN A 89 -2.92 -18.73 3.67
CA GLN A 89 -3.01 -20.16 4.03
C GLN A 89 -2.50 -20.44 5.44
N ALA A 90 -1.34 -19.91 5.80
CA ALA A 90 -0.69 -20.15 7.09
C ALA A 90 -1.51 -19.64 8.29
N LYS A 91 -2.30 -18.58 8.08
CA LYS A 91 -3.09 -17.91 9.12
C LYS A 91 -4.61 -18.06 8.94
N ASN A 92 -5.07 -18.79 7.91
CA ASN A 92 -6.47 -18.92 7.54
C ASN A 92 -7.17 -17.55 7.38
N ILE A 93 -6.51 -16.61 6.71
CA ILE A 93 -7.02 -15.25 6.51
C ILE A 93 -8.08 -15.27 5.42
N ASP A 94 -9.26 -14.70 5.70
CA ASP A 94 -10.34 -14.48 4.76
C ASP A 94 -10.83 -13.02 4.74
N ASP A 95 -10.27 -12.18 5.60
CA ASP A 95 -10.43 -10.73 5.66
C ASP A 95 -9.04 -10.08 5.65
N LEU A 96 -8.47 -9.88 4.45
CA LEU A 96 -7.12 -9.33 4.25
C LEU A 96 -7.16 -7.84 3.98
N ILE A 97 -6.48 -7.08 4.84
CA ILE A 97 -6.21 -5.65 4.65
C ILE A 97 -4.83 -5.50 4.01
N LEU A 98 -4.75 -4.80 2.88
CA LEU A 98 -3.48 -4.46 2.24
C LEU A 98 -3.13 -3.00 2.56
N LEU A 99 -2.10 -2.77 3.36
CA LEU A 99 -1.55 -1.44 3.60
C LEU A 99 -0.36 -1.24 2.68
N THR A 100 -0.48 -0.35 1.70
CA THR A 100 0.53 -0.13 0.67
C THR A 100 1.13 1.27 0.78
N HIS A 101 2.35 1.45 0.26
CA HIS A 101 2.95 2.77 0.10
C HIS A 101 3.49 2.94 -1.31
N SER A 102 3.34 4.17 -1.87
CA SER A 102 3.96 4.54 -3.15
C SER A 102 3.61 3.55 -4.29
N ASN A 103 4.61 3.08 -5.04
CA ASN A 103 4.47 2.11 -6.14
C ASN A 103 3.86 0.76 -5.72
N GLY A 104 3.95 0.38 -4.45
CA GLY A 104 3.28 -0.83 -3.94
C GLY A 104 1.77 -0.82 -4.18
N GLY A 105 1.16 0.37 -4.19
CA GLY A 105 -0.23 0.56 -4.59
C GLY A 105 -0.50 0.15 -6.04
N ASN A 106 0.43 0.43 -6.97
CA ASN A 106 0.30 0.03 -8.38
C ASN A 106 0.45 -1.49 -8.56
N VAL A 107 1.38 -2.13 -7.82
CA VAL A 107 1.54 -3.59 -7.87
C VAL A 107 0.28 -4.30 -7.36
N VAL A 108 -0.33 -3.80 -6.27
CA VAL A 108 -1.63 -4.29 -5.78
C VAL A 108 -2.74 -4.04 -6.80
N ARG A 109 -2.81 -2.84 -7.40
CA ARG A 109 -3.78 -2.52 -8.46
C ARG A 109 -3.65 -3.44 -9.66
N TRP A 110 -2.42 -3.83 -10.04
CA TRP A 110 -2.19 -4.80 -11.10
C TRP A 110 -2.89 -6.13 -10.81
N ILE A 111 -2.68 -6.70 -9.62
CA ILE A 111 -3.32 -7.94 -9.20
C ILE A 111 -4.85 -7.80 -9.23
N LEU A 112 -5.40 -6.72 -8.64
CA LEU A 112 -6.85 -6.50 -8.57
C LEU A 112 -7.49 -6.26 -9.93
N SER A 113 -6.75 -5.69 -10.89
CA SER A 113 -7.26 -5.36 -12.23
C SER A 113 -7.16 -6.52 -13.22
N ASN A 114 -6.28 -7.49 -12.98
CA ASN A 114 -5.94 -8.55 -13.93
C ASN A 114 -6.07 -9.95 -13.30
N PRO A 115 -7.27 -10.36 -12.84
CA PRO A 115 -7.47 -11.59 -12.05
C PRO A 115 -7.10 -12.89 -12.79
N THR A 116 -7.06 -12.87 -14.10
CA THR A 116 -6.75 -14.04 -14.95
C THR A 116 -5.29 -14.05 -15.44
N TRP A 117 -4.49 -13.04 -15.09
CA TRP A 117 -3.10 -12.94 -15.52
C TRP A 117 -2.22 -14.02 -14.89
N ASP A 118 -2.48 -14.33 -13.62
CA ASP A 118 -1.75 -15.34 -12.86
C ASP A 118 -2.71 -16.15 -11.99
N SER A 119 -2.51 -17.46 -11.91
CA SER A 119 -3.36 -18.38 -11.15
C SER A 119 -3.36 -18.12 -9.63
N ARG A 120 -2.38 -17.38 -9.12
CA ARG A 120 -2.28 -16.98 -7.70
C ARG A 120 -3.18 -15.80 -7.34
N TYR A 121 -3.58 -14.96 -8.33
CA TYR A 121 -4.32 -13.72 -8.08
C TYR A 121 -5.73 -13.93 -7.52
N PRO A 122 -6.54 -14.88 -8.03
CA PRO A 122 -7.91 -15.06 -7.54
C PRO A 122 -8.02 -15.28 -6.03
N ALA A 123 -7.08 -16.03 -5.43
CA ALA A 123 -7.10 -16.30 -4.00
C ALA A 123 -6.79 -15.02 -3.18
N VAL A 124 -5.80 -14.23 -3.61
CA VAL A 124 -5.47 -12.92 -3.02
C VAL A 124 -6.66 -11.98 -3.13
N ILE A 125 -7.26 -11.85 -4.33
CA ILE A 125 -8.41 -10.98 -4.57
C ILE A 125 -9.59 -11.38 -3.69
N LYS A 126 -9.86 -12.68 -3.57
CA LYS A 126 -10.96 -13.20 -2.74
C LYS A 126 -10.78 -12.82 -1.28
N ALA A 127 -9.58 -13.01 -0.73
CA ALA A 127 -9.29 -12.73 0.67
C ALA A 127 -9.23 -11.21 0.97
N THR A 128 -8.82 -10.39 0.01
CA THR A 128 -8.70 -8.94 0.20
C THR A 128 -10.05 -8.31 0.49
N SER A 129 -10.18 -7.63 1.62
CA SER A 129 -11.36 -6.84 2.00
C SER A 129 -11.22 -5.37 1.61
N ARG A 130 -10.05 -4.79 1.82
CA ARG A 130 -9.73 -3.39 1.48
C ARG A 130 -8.25 -3.17 1.21
N VAL A 131 -7.94 -2.06 0.57
CA VAL A 131 -6.59 -1.53 0.40
C VAL A 131 -6.54 -0.14 1.01
N ILE A 132 -5.56 0.13 1.86
CA ILE A 132 -5.22 1.47 2.34
C ILE A 132 -3.90 1.84 1.67
N ALA A 133 -3.95 2.82 0.78
CA ALA A 133 -2.81 3.22 -0.04
C ALA A 133 -2.25 4.56 0.47
N LEU A 134 -1.05 4.51 1.03
CA LEU A 134 -0.34 5.66 1.55
C LEU A 134 0.48 6.29 0.42
N ALA A 135 0.20 7.53 0.08
CA ALA A 135 0.88 8.26 -0.99
C ALA A 135 1.11 7.42 -2.27
N PRO A 136 0.06 6.80 -2.86
CA PRO A 136 0.25 5.90 -4.00
C PRO A 136 0.64 6.66 -5.26
N SER A 137 1.57 6.11 -6.05
CA SER A 137 2.00 6.70 -7.33
C SER A 137 1.07 6.37 -8.49
N SER A 138 -0.26 6.46 -8.25
CA SER A 138 -1.30 6.01 -9.19
C SER A 138 -1.32 6.76 -10.53
N GLY A 139 -0.87 8.01 -10.56
CA GLY A 139 -0.74 8.82 -11.77
C GLY A 139 0.70 8.98 -12.28
N GLY A 140 1.67 8.33 -11.65
CA GLY A 140 3.09 8.53 -11.94
C GLY A 140 3.66 9.81 -11.31
N THR A 141 4.88 10.18 -11.70
CA THR A 141 5.54 11.39 -11.19
C THR A 141 6.36 12.08 -12.27
N PRO A 142 6.33 13.42 -12.35
CA PRO A 142 7.22 14.19 -13.22
C PRO A 142 8.71 13.95 -12.92
N LEU A 143 9.05 13.53 -11.69
CA LEU A 143 10.45 13.20 -11.35
C LEU A 143 10.94 11.97 -12.12
N ALA A 144 10.08 10.97 -12.39
CA ALA A 144 10.42 9.83 -13.23
C ALA A 144 10.63 10.25 -14.68
N ASP A 145 9.88 11.24 -15.18
CA ASP A 145 10.10 11.81 -16.51
C ASP A 145 11.46 12.51 -16.57
N ALA A 146 11.81 13.33 -15.57
CA ALA A 146 13.08 14.06 -15.48
C ALA A 146 14.29 13.11 -15.44
N VAL A 147 14.24 12.04 -14.63
CA VAL A 147 15.31 11.03 -14.54
C VAL A 147 15.52 10.33 -15.87
N ASN A 148 14.46 9.92 -16.56
CA ASN A 148 14.57 9.24 -17.84
C ASN A 148 15.03 10.15 -19.00
N GLN A 149 14.98 11.47 -18.82
CA GLN A 149 15.52 12.47 -19.77
C GLN A 149 16.99 12.81 -19.52
N GLY A 150 17.64 12.19 -18.53
CA GLY A 150 19.05 12.44 -18.20
C GLY A 150 19.30 13.78 -17.52
N ASN A 151 18.30 14.38 -16.90
CA ASN A 151 18.45 15.61 -16.13
C ASN A 151 19.21 15.35 -14.81
N VAL A 152 19.98 16.33 -14.35
CA VAL A 152 21.00 16.32 -13.28
C VAL A 152 20.54 15.82 -11.89
N PHE A 153 19.28 15.41 -11.78
CA PHE A 153 18.66 14.79 -10.59
C PHE A 153 19.21 13.41 -10.22
N GLU A 154 19.95 12.77 -11.13
CA GLU A 154 20.45 11.41 -10.92
C GLU A 154 21.25 11.23 -9.63
N THR A 155 21.94 12.27 -9.16
CA THR A 155 22.87 12.13 -8.03
C THR A 155 22.23 12.31 -6.65
N SER A 156 21.21 13.14 -6.49
CA SER A 156 20.63 13.43 -5.16
C SER A 156 19.34 12.68 -4.86
N LEU A 157 18.66 12.14 -5.88
CA LEU A 157 17.39 11.42 -5.74
C LEU A 157 17.46 9.96 -6.19
N GLY A 158 18.53 9.55 -6.82
CA GLY A 158 18.68 8.22 -7.34
C GLY A 158 18.47 7.13 -6.29
N TRP A 159 18.87 7.39 -5.06
CA TRP A 159 18.61 6.48 -3.95
C TRP A 159 17.13 6.45 -3.53
N LEU A 160 16.37 7.53 -3.79
CA LEU A 160 14.93 7.58 -3.50
C LEU A 160 14.10 6.93 -4.60
N LEU A 161 14.60 6.96 -5.85
CA LEU A 161 13.90 6.54 -7.06
C LEU A 161 14.32 5.14 -7.55
N GLY A 162 15.47 4.59 -7.09
CA GLY A 162 16.04 3.39 -7.68
C GLY A 162 16.52 3.64 -9.11
N TYR A 163 17.71 4.19 -9.28
CA TYR A 163 18.31 4.58 -10.58
C TYR A 163 17.96 3.67 -11.76
N GLY A 164 17.29 4.22 -12.77
CA GLY A 164 17.10 3.58 -14.06
C GLY A 164 16.29 2.27 -14.02
N SER A 165 15.63 1.98 -12.89
CA SER A 165 14.85 0.76 -12.74
C SER A 165 13.62 0.75 -13.65
N ASN A 166 13.08 -0.43 -13.92
CA ASN A 166 11.84 -0.58 -14.65
C ASN A 166 10.67 0.10 -13.93
N ALA A 167 10.68 0.11 -12.60
CA ALA A 167 9.70 0.81 -11.79
C ALA A 167 9.73 2.33 -12.03
N VAL A 168 10.90 2.94 -12.16
CA VAL A 168 11.01 4.36 -12.49
C VAL A 168 10.49 4.64 -13.90
N LYS A 169 10.82 3.79 -14.88
CA LYS A 169 10.30 3.93 -16.24
C LYS A 169 8.78 3.86 -16.27
N GLN A 170 8.17 2.90 -15.58
CA GLN A 170 6.71 2.77 -15.55
C GLN A 170 6.01 3.92 -14.82
N GLN A 171 6.68 4.57 -13.86
CA GLN A 171 6.12 5.69 -13.10
C GLN A 171 6.20 7.05 -13.81
N GLN A 172 6.72 7.12 -15.05
CA GLN A 172 6.55 8.31 -15.88
C GLN A 172 5.07 8.63 -16.07
N VAL A 173 4.71 9.91 -16.07
CA VAL A 173 3.30 10.35 -16.14
C VAL A 173 2.59 9.80 -17.37
N GLY A 174 3.23 9.84 -18.54
CA GLY A 174 2.67 9.32 -19.79
C GLY A 174 2.49 7.79 -19.78
N TRP A 175 3.42 7.05 -19.21
CA TRP A 175 3.31 5.60 -19.07
C TRP A 175 2.19 5.21 -18.10
N MET A 176 2.13 5.84 -16.92
CA MET A 176 1.06 5.58 -15.97
C MET A 176 -0.32 5.95 -16.52
N ALA A 177 -0.43 7.03 -17.30
CA ALA A 177 -1.67 7.37 -18.00
C ALA A 177 -2.08 6.25 -18.98
N ASN A 178 -1.15 5.70 -19.75
CA ASN A 178 -1.41 4.58 -20.65
C ASN A 178 -1.85 3.31 -19.90
N TYR A 179 -1.15 2.94 -18.79
CA TYR A 179 -1.53 1.79 -17.97
C TYR A 179 -2.90 1.98 -17.33
N ASN A 180 -3.20 3.16 -16.82
CA ASN A 180 -4.51 3.51 -16.26
C ASN A 180 -5.63 3.39 -17.31
N ASN A 181 -5.38 3.77 -18.55
CA ASN A 181 -6.37 3.69 -19.62
C ASN A 181 -6.54 2.28 -20.18
N THR A 182 -5.55 1.40 -20.05
CA THR A 182 -5.54 0.10 -20.74
C THR A 182 -5.70 -1.08 -19.77
N TRP A 183 -4.91 -1.13 -18.70
CA TRP A 183 -4.75 -2.31 -17.86
C TRP A 183 -5.22 -2.18 -16.43
N LEU A 184 -5.14 -0.97 -15.86
CA LEU A 184 -5.47 -0.74 -14.46
C LEU A 184 -6.90 -0.22 -14.29
N TYR A 185 -7.54 -0.65 -13.21
CA TYR A 185 -8.86 -0.20 -12.78
C TYR A 185 -8.74 0.83 -11.66
N GLY A 186 -9.88 1.44 -11.30
CA GLY A 186 -10.00 2.35 -10.17
C GLY A 186 -9.78 3.82 -10.49
N THR A 187 -9.40 4.18 -11.72
CA THR A 187 -9.32 5.59 -12.18
C THR A 187 -10.64 6.04 -12.81
N SER A 188 -10.84 7.35 -12.94
CA SER A 188 -12.02 7.93 -13.60
C SER A 188 -12.21 7.34 -15.01
N GLY A 189 -13.44 6.97 -15.36
CA GLY A 189 -13.78 6.36 -16.64
C GLY A 189 -13.39 4.90 -16.80
N ARG A 190 -12.76 4.28 -15.80
CA ARG A 190 -12.40 2.85 -15.78
C ARG A 190 -13.30 2.06 -14.84
N PRO A 191 -13.38 0.73 -14.98
CA PRO A 191 -14.05 -0.12 -13.98
C PRO A 191 -13.48 0.09 -12.57
N SER A 192 -14.31 -0.13 -11.54
CA SER A 192 -13.85 -0.15 -10.16
C SER A 192 -12.92 -1.33 -9.89
N LEU A 193 -12.09 -1.22 -8.87
CA LEU A 193 -11.18 -2.31 -8.44
C LEU A 193 -11.90 -3.51 -7.80
N GLY A 194 -13.23 -3.43 -7.61
CA GLY A 194 -14.00 -4.48 -6.93
C GLY A 194 -13.75 -4.60 -5.42
N LYS A 195 -12.77 -3.85 -4.91
CA LYS A 195 -12.41 -3.72 -3.50
C LYS A 195 -12.25 -2.25 -3.15
N PRO A 196 -12.60 -1.79 -1.94
CA PRO A 196 -12.27 -0.46 -1.47
C PRO A 196 -10.76 -0.20 -1.61
N PHE A 197 -10.41 0.90 -2.25
CA PHE A 197 -9.03 1.38 -2.38
C PHE A 197 -9.01 2.80 -1.83
N GLU A 198 -8.60 2.91 -0.56
CA GLU A 198 -8.68 4.12 0.25
C GLU A 198 -7.32 4.81 0.25
N VAL A 199 -7.28 6.09 -0.09
CA VAL A 199 -6.04 6.82 -0.33
C VAL A 199 -5.75 7.79 0.81
N VAL A 200 -4.54 7.74 1.33
CA VAL A 200 -3.93 8.77 2.18
C VAL A 200 -3.02 9.63 1.31
N VAL A 201 -3.27 10.91 1.26
CA VAL A 201 -2.53 11.87 0.43
C VAL A 201 -1.54 12.63 1.27
N GLY A 202 -0.26 12.57 0.89
CA GLY A 202 0.75 13.52 1.35
C GLY A 202 0.67 14.80 0.51
N SER A 203 0.79 15.95 1.13
CA SER A 203 0.47 17.22 0.45
C SER A 203 1.53 18.31 0.54
N ASP A 204 2.57 18.11 1.36
CA ASP A 204 3.64 19.10 1.53
C ASP A 204 4.88 18.46 2.18
N VAL A 205 5.98 19.19 2.16
CA VAL A 205 7.22 18.85 2.84
C VAL A 205 7.64 20.03 3.70
N ASP A 206 8.07 19.76 4.93
CA ASP A 206 8.72 20.73 5.79
C ASP A 206 10.13 20.24 6.14
N SER A 207 11.14 21.06 5.88
CA SER A 207 12.54 20.80 6.23
C SER A 207 13.16 21.91 7.08
N ALA A 208 12.34 22.73 7.74
CA ALA A 208 12.83 23.79 8.63
C ALA A 208 13.64 23.20 9.80
N ILE A 209 14.90 23.62 9.94
CA ILE A 209 15.83 23.06 10.94
C ILE A 209 15.43 23.35 12.40
N TRP A 210 14.60 24.37 12.61
CA TRP A 210 14.09 24.76 13.93
C TRP A 210 12.75 24.08 14.27
N ASP A 211 12.17 23.36 13.31
CA ASP A 211 10.94 22.61 13.52
C ASP A 211 11.27 21.15 13.85
N SER A 212 10.81 20.69 15.03
CA SER A 212 11.00 19.30 15.45
C SER A 212 10.32 18.31 14.51
N ASP A 213 9.25 18.73 13.83
CA ASP A 213 8.43 17.90 12.97
C ASP A 213 9.15 17.57 11.64
N SER A 214 10.09 18.42 11.22
CA SER A 214 11.00 18.14 10.09
C SER A 214 11.92 16.93 10.31
N TYR A 215 12.10 16.50 11.56
CA TYR A 215 12.95 15.34 11.88
C TYR A 215 12.18 14.02 11.88
N CYS A 216 10.85 14.06 11.87
CA CYS A 216 10.06 12.84 11.75
C CYS A 216 10.28 12.21 10.37
N ALA A 217 10.61 10.93 10.35
CA ALA A 217 11.01 10.17 9.17
C ALA A 217 12.42 10.47 8.62
N GLY A 218 13.20 11.32 9.30
CA GLY A 218 14.59 11.61 8.99
C GLY A 218 14.77 12.92 8.21
N TYR A 219 15.45 13.88 8.83
CA TYR A 219 15.67 15.23 8.30
C TYR A 219 16.27 15.25 6.89
N GLN A 220 17.24 14.38 6.59
CA GLN A 220 17.87 14.31 5.28
C GLN A 220 16.87 13.98 4.15
N TYR A 221 15.86 13.16 4.46
CA TYR A 221 14.78 12.86 3.51
C TYR A 221 13.89 14.08 3.26
N GLN A 222 13.59 14.85 4.31
CA GLN A 222 12.78 16.06 4.16
C GLN A 222 13.49 17.09 3.28
N VAL A 223 14.77 17.36 3.52
CA VAL A 223 15.57 18.28 2.68
C VAL A 223 15.58 17.83 1.22
N ALA A 224 15.78 16.54 0.96
CA ALA A 224 15.78 16.01 -0.41
C ALA A 224 14.39 16.19 -1.06
N LEU A 225 13.32 15.87 -0.35
CA LEU A 225 11.95 15.97 -0.86
C LEU A 225 11.51 17.43 -1.08
N GLU A 226 11.89 18.35 -0.21
CA GLU A 226 11.61 19.78 -0.41
C GLU A 226 12.35 20.32 -1.65
N THR A 227 13.58 19.88 -1.88
CA THR A 227 14.32 20.24 -3.10
C THR A 227 13.56 19.80 -4.35
N THR A 228 12.92 18.61 -4.33
CA THR A 228 12.19 18.08 -5.49
C THR A 228 10.83 18.70 -5.69
N GLN A 229 10.24 19.33 -4.69
CA GLN A 229 8.97 20.08 -4.86
C GLN A 229 9.04 21.15 -5.96
N ASN A 230 10.21 21.70 -6.24
CA ASN A 230 10.39 22.69 -7.32
C ASN A 230 10.02 22.15 -8.73
N TRP A 231 9.92 20.86 -8.92
CA TRP A 231 9.52 20.19 -10.19
C TRP A 231 8.11 19.59 -10.14
N LEU A 232 7.43 19.78 -9.03
CA LEU A 232 6.12 19.27 -8.79
C LEU A 232 5.10 20.39 -8.67
N ASP A 233 3.82 20.03 -8.62
CA ASP A 233 2.75 20.99 -8.35
C ASP A 233 2.83 21.50 -6.90
N SER A 234 2.18 22.61 -6.62
CA SER A 234 2.11 23.20 -5.27
C SER A 234 1.48 22.29 -4.22
N CYS A 235 0.70 21.29 -4.64
CA CYS A 235 0.24 20.20 -3.80
C CYS A 235 1.03 18.95 -4.16
N SER A 236 2.06 18.64 -3.38
CA SER A 236 2.89 17.46 -3.56
C SER A 236 3.53 17.04 -2.24
N ASP A 237 3.83 15.76 -2.10
CA ASP A 237 4.53 15.22 -0.93
C ASP A 237 6.07 15.25 -1.08
N GLY A 238 6.56 16.01 -2.07
CA GLY A 238 7.96 16.08 -2.46
C GLY A 238 8.40 15.00 -3.46
N PHE A 239 7.55 14.00 -3.70
CA PHE A 239 7.82 12.92 -4.65
C PHE A 239 6.70 12.76 -5.68
N LEU A 240 5.46 12.93 -5.27
CA LEU A 240 4.25 12.76 -6.07
C LEU A 240 3.37 14.01 -5.96
N ASN A 241 2.81 14.43 -7.07
CA ASN A 241 1.72 15.41 -7.05
C ASN A 241 0.47 14.81 -6.36
N CYS A 242 -0.31 15.64 -5.66
CA CYS A 242 -1.58 15.21 -5.06
C CYS A 242 -2.53 14.63 -6.12
N SER A 243 -2.52 15.17 -7.35
CA SER A 243 -3.30 14.65 -8.47
C SER A 243 -2.93 13.21 -8.82
N SER A 244 -1.63 12.87 -8.78
CA SER A 244 -1.15 11.51 -8.99
C SER A 244 -1.62 10.56 -7.90
N GLN A 245 -1.48 10.96 -6.63
CA GLN A 245 -1.91 10.14 -5.50
C GLN A 245 -3.41 9.87 -5.53
N LYS A 246 -4.21 10.87 -5.95
CA LYS A 246 -5.69 10.81 -6.05
C LYS A 246 -6.20 10.15 -7.34
N ALA A 247 -5.33 9.76 -8.27
CA ALA A 247 -5.73 9.29 -9.58
C ALA A 247 -6.57 8.00 -9.54
N ALA A 248 -6.41 7.17 -8.52
CA ALA A 248 -7.19 5.94 -8.37
C ALA A 248 -7.74 5.80 -6.95
N GLY A 249 -8.90 5.14 -6.84
CA GLY A 249 -9.55 4.86 -5.55
C GLY A 249 -10.31 6.05 -4.98
N THR A 250 -10.56 6.01 -3.68
CA THR A 250 -11.30 7.03 -2.94
C THR A 250 -10.40 7.66 -1.89
N VAL A 251 -10.33 8.99 -1.88
CA VAL A 251 -9.53 9.69 -0.87
C VAL A 251 -10.18 9.54 0.51
N TRP A 252 -9.49 8.87 1.41
CA TRP A 252 -9.88 8.76 2.82
C TRP A 252 -9.34 9.96 3.63
N PHE A 253 -8.10 10.35 3.34
CA PHE A 253 -7.45 11.48 3.99
C PHE A 253 -6.68 12.30 2.96
N THR A 254 -6.85 13.61 3.01
CA THR A 254 -6.07 14.58 2.25
C THR A 254 -5.80 15.78 3.13
N ASP A 255 -4.67 16.44 2.92
CA ASP A 255 -4.22 17.60 3.69
C ASP A 255 -4.00 17.35 5.20
N LYS A 256 -4.11 18.40 5.99
CA LYS A 256 -3.74 18.44 7.42
C LYS A 256 -4.85 18.04 8.39
N GLN A 257 -6.05 17.69 7.92
CA GLN A 257 -7.25 17.66 8.78
C GLN A 257 -7.25 16.55 9.83
N LYS A 258 -6.54 15.48 9.61
CA LYS A 258 -6.57 14.29 10.47
C LYS A 258 -5.28 14.04 11.23
N THR A 259 -4.19 14.67 10.85
CA THR A 259 -2.91 14.52 11.55
C THR A 259 -2.84 15.37 12.82
N ARG A 260 -1.96 14.99 13.75
CA ARG A 260 -1.67 15.78 14.95
C ARG A 260 -1.13 17.15 14.54
N GLY A 261 -1.67 18.21 15.15
CA GLY A 261 -1.29 19.58 14.81
C GLY A 261 -1.74 20.04 13.43
N GLN A 262 -2.48 19.21 12.70
CA GLN A 262 -2.87 19.45 11.30
C GLN A 262 -1.67 19.58 10.36
N GLU A 263 -0.61 18.82 10.65
CA GLU A 263 0.61 18.80 9.83
C GLU A 263 0.41 18.03 8.52
N PRO A 264 0.95 18.53 7.40
CA PRO A 264 0.98 17.79 6.14
C PRO A 264 1.94 16.60 6.22
N LEU A 265 1.80 15.67 5.31
CA LEU A 265 2.68 14.51 5.21
C LEU A 265 3.55 14.65 3.97
N SER A 266 4.86 14.51 4.15
CA SER A 266 5.77 14.23 3.03
C SER A 266 5.66 12.77 2.60
N HIS A 267 6.25 12.44 1.43
CA HIS A 267 6.27 11.08 0.92
C HIS A 267 6.86 10.09 1.94
N GLN A 268 7.94 10.48 2.61
CA GLN A 268 8.60 9.65 3.60
C GLN A 268 7.80 9.53 4.90
N GLN A 269 7.16 10.61 5.35
CA GLN A 269 6.33 10.63 6.55
C GLN A 269 5.05 9.80 6.39
N SER A 270 4.55 9.64 5.16
CA SER A 270 3.37 8.83 4.85
C SER A 270 3.50 7.34 5.19
N ARG A 271 4.68 6.85 5.55
CA ARG A 271 4.95 5.47 5.96
C ARG A 271 5.62 5.36 7.33
N ARG A 272 5.44 6.37 8.18
CA ARG A 272 6.03 6.46 9.52
C ARG A 272 4.96 6.82 10.56
N ALA A 273 5.29 6.66 11.83
CA ALA A 273 4.45 7.09 12.94
C ALA A 273 4.51 8.62 13.15
N CYS A 274 4.56 9.39 12.04
CA CYS A 274 4.55 10.84 12.08
C CYS A 274 3.13 11.36 12.31
N PHE A 275 2.98 12.35 13.19
CA PHE A 275 1.73 13.08 13.41
C PHE A 275 0.53 12.18 13.73
N ASN A 276 0.75 11.06 14.42
CA ASN A 276 -0.26 10.04 14.76
C ASN A 276 -0.87 9.31 13.55
N LEU A 277 -0.22 9.29 12.40
CA LEU A 277 -0.73 8.59 11.21
C LEU A 277 -0.95 7.09 11.48
N ASP A 278 -0.02 6.44 12.18
CA ASP A 278 -0.13 5.04 12.59
C ASP A 278 -1.37 4.78 13.46
N THR A 279 -1.67 5.69 14.39
CA THR A 279 -2.86 5.63 15.25
C THR A 279 -4.14 5.88 14.46
N LEU A 280 -4.12 6.82 13.50
CA LEU A 280 -5.26 7.06 12.62
C LEU A 280 -5.59 5.82 11.78
N ILE A 281 -4.56 5.19 11.19
CA ILE A 281 -4.72 3.95 10.41
C ILE A 281 -5.24 2.83 11.32
N ARG A 282 -4.61 2.63 12.48
CA ARG A 282 -5.02 1.61 13.46
C ARG A 282 -6.49 1.72 13.86
N ASN A 283 -7.00 2.92 13.98
CA ASN A 283 -8.41 3.15 14.38
C ASN A 283 -9.38 3.08 13.19
N HIS A 284 -8.88 2.99 11.96
CA HIS A 284 -9.66 2.92 10.73
C HIS A 284 -9.82 1.50 10.19
N ILE A 285 -8.92 0.59 10.54
CA ILE A 285 -8.91 -0.82 10.12
C ILE A 285 -9.73 -1.72 11.02
#